data_ddcbacbd0918429c3ea6372632ca9ccb
#
_entry.id   ddcbacbd0918429c3ea6372632ca9ccb
#
_cell.length_a   1.000
_cell.length_b   1.000
_cell.length_c   1.000
_cell.angle_alpha   90.00
_cell.angle_beta   90.00
_cell.angle_gamma   90.00
#
_symmetry.space_group_name_H-M   'P 1'
#
loop_
_entity.id
_entity.type
_entity.pdbx_description
1 polymer ?
#
loop_
_entity_poly.entity_id
_entity_poly.type
_entity_poly.pdbx_seq_one_letter_code
_entity_poly.pdbx_strand_id
1 'polypeptide(L)'
;IRSGRQAIRCKAIIDATHNASVAGLLGAERKPFIAGSQEFCYTVVGNTPKEAPEIIQAEELSQPIKVGEKSYPVTRYTFHLPLKDDSYASLAEVEQIIRNRTWDIDQVDSSDLLWYIPKQTINSEKAYNGNPVSWRKLPMQAFKSKNIANLWVLGPCAEIPRELAAKVMRPVPALFIGEMMGETVARQIKDIPVPAQATVRQLKVNASNYGQTGELLSLSLIHI
;
A
#
# COMPACT_ATOMS: atom_id res chain seq x y z
N ILE A 1 -6.90 -17.24 8.51
CA ILE A 1 -8.35 -17.32 8.27
C ILE A 1 -9.00 -18.33 9.24
N ARG A 2 -10.32 -18.27 9.44
CA ARG A 2 -11.04 -19.16 10.38
C ARG A 2 -10.82 -20.67 10.12
N SER A 3 -10.53 -21.05 8.89
CA SER A 3 -10.22 -22.42 8.48
C SER A 3 -8.76 -22.84 8.69
N GLY A 4 -7.95 -22.04 9.40
CA GLY A 4 -6.54 -22.31 9.64
C GLY A 4 -5.61 -21.88 8.47
N ARG A 5 -4.36 -22.35 8.50
CA ARG A 5 -3.37 -22.06 7.46
C ARG A 5 -3.73 -22.82 6.18
N GLN A 6 -3.65 -22.11 5.07
CA GLN A 6 -3.90 -22.69 3.74
C GLN A 6 -2.73 -22.36 2.82
N ALA A 7 -2.39 -23.31 1.96
CA ALA A 7 -1.43 -23.13 0.89
C ALA A 7 -2.16 -23.14 -0.45
N ILE A 8 -1.92 -22.11 -1.27
CA ILE A 8 -2.48 -21.98 -2.61
C ILE A 8 -1.34 -22.21 -3.61
N ARG A 9 -1.49 -23.21 -4.48
CA ARG A 9 -0.60 -23.40 -5.61
C ARG A 9 -1.02 -22.52 -6.77
N CYS A 10 -0.12 -21.68 -7.25
CA CYS A 10 -0.40 -20.77 -8.36
C CYS A 10 0.79 -20.70 -9.33
N LYS A 11 0.50 -20.33 -10.57
CA LYS A 11 1.53 -20.10 -11.60
C LYS A 11 2.17 -18.75 -11.48
N ALA A 12 1.42 -17.75 -10.99
CA ALA A 12 1.87 -16.39 -10.82
C ALA A 12 1.21 -15.73 -9.60
N ILE A 13 1.84 -14.69 -9.11
CA ILE A 13 1.36 -13.85 -8.02
C ILE A 13 1.32 -12.41 -8.51
N ILE A 14 0.17 -11.74 -8.32
CA ILE A 14 0.03 -10.30 -8.48
C ILE A 14 -0.19 -9.73 -7.09
N ASP A 15 0.82 -9.04 -6.56
CA ASP A 15 0.74 -8.34 -5.28
C ASP A 15 0.11 -6.97 -5.50
N ALA A 16 -1.13 -6.81 -5.08
CA ALA A 16 -1.86 -5.54 -5.13
C ALA A 16 -1.91 -4.83 -3.76
N THR A 17 -1.08 -5.24 -2.82
CA THR A 17 -1.00 -4.56 -1.53
C THR A 17 -0.27 -3.22 -1.67
N HIS A 18 -0.68 -2.23 -0.85
CA HIS A 18 -0.15 -0.85 -0.94
C HIS A 18 1.38 -0.79 -0.82
N ASN A 19 1.97 -1.54 0.10
CA ASN A 19 3.41 -1.59 0.36
C ASN A 19 4.12 -2.78 -0.29
N ALA A 20 3.49 -3.46 -1.25
CA ALA A 20 4.00 -4.68 -1.85
C ALA A 20 4.42 -5.72 -0.78
N SER A 21 3.54 -5.95 0.21
CA SER A 21 3.84 -6.77 1.38
C SER A 21 4.08 -8.23 1.01
N VAL A 22 3.33 -8.77 0.05
CA VAL A 22 3.52 -10.14 -0.44
C VAL A 22 4.87 -10.29 -1.14
N ALA A 23 5.25 -9.30 -1.96
CA ALA A 23 6.57 -9.26 -2.59
C ALA A 23 7.70 -9.25 -1.54
N GLY A 24 7.53 -8.49 -0.45
CA GLY A 24 8.45 -8.50 0.68
C GLY A 24 8.58 -9.85 1.35
N LEU A 25 7.47 -10.54 1.62
CA LEU A 25 7.45 -11.87 2.21
C LEU A 25 8.13 -12.93 1.32
N LEU A 26 8.03 -12.77 0.00
CA LEU A 26 8.67 -13.65 -0.98
C LEU A 26 10.17 -13.35 -1.16
N GLY A 27 10.69 -12.27 -0.58
CA GLY A 27 12.09 -11.86 -0.73
C GLY A 27 12.37 -11.15 -2.06
N ALA A 28 11.38 -10.43 -2.60
CA ALA A 28 11.62 -9.58 -3.75
C ALA A 28 12.63 -8.48 -3.39
N GLU A 29 13.62 -8.30 -4.26
CA GLU A 29 14.58 -7.22 -4.10
C GLU A 29 13.89 -5.86 -4.19
N ARG A 30 14.28 -4.95 -3.30
CA ARG A 30 13.74 -3.59 -3.21
C ARG A 30 14.85 -2.56 -3.22
N LYS A 31 14.55 -1.37 -3.69
CA LYS A 31 15.41 -0.22 -3.48
C LYS A 31 15.49 0.09 -1.99
N PRO A 32 16.66 0.55 -1.49
CA PRO A 32 16.80 0.94 -0.10
C PRO A 32 15.75 1.99 0.28
N PHE A 33 15.21 1.89 1.48
CA PHE A 33 14.38 2.94 2.05
C PHE A 33 15.23 4.18 2.34
N ILE A 34 14.71 5.34 1.96
CA ILE A 34 15.33 6.63 2.26
C ILE A 34 14.44 7.33 3.27
N ALA A 35 14.92 7.43 4.53
CA ALA A 35 14.25 8.17 5.59
C ALA A 35 14.06 9.64 5.22
N GLY A 36 13.07 10.28 5.80
CA GLY A 36 12.82 11.70 5.62
C GLY A 36 11.35 12.04 5.46
N SER A 37 11.08 13.28 5.17
CA SER A 37 9.72 13.79 5.08
C SER A 37 8.92 13.14 3.97
N GLN A 38 7.66 12.81 4.27
CA GLN A 38 6.70 12.12 3.41
C GLN A 38 5.36 12.84 3.49
N GLU A 39 4.69 12.96 2.35
CA GLU A 39 3.34 13.47 2.27
C GLU A 39 2.33 12.37 2.60
N PHE A 40 1.35 12.70 3.44
CA PHE A 40 0.23 11.85 3.81
C PHE A 40 -1.07 12.61 3.65
N CYS A 41 -2.09 11.98 3.10
CA CYS A 41 -3.43 12.53 3.04
C CYS A 41 -4.38 11.74 3.96
N TYR A 42 -5.27 12.47 4.62
CA TYR A 42 -6.28 11.93 5.50
C TYR A 42 -7.57 12.71 5.37
N THR A 43 -8.71 12.03 5.33
CA THR A 43 -10.02 12.68 5.16
C THR A 43 -10.86 12.44 6.40
N VAL A 44 -11.54 13.49 6.86
CA VAL A 44 -12.41 13.48 8.03
C VAL A 44 -13.78 14.04 7.64
N VAL A 45 -14.84 13.48 8.21
CA VAL A 45 -16.23 13.86 7.99
C VAL A 45 -16.80 14.45 9.28
N GLY A 46 -17.41 15.60 9.22
CA GLY A 46 -18.16 16.21 10.33
C GLY A 46 -17.39 17.24 11.16
N ASN A 47 -16.17 17.59 10.79
CA ASN A 47 -15.42 18.64 11.48
C ASN A 47 -15.12 19.84 10.59
N THR A 48 -14.80 20.97 11.23
CA THR A 48 -14.23 22.13 10.56
C THR A 48 -12.73 21.95 10.35
N PRO A 49 -12.14 22.49 9.26
CA PRO A 49 -10.70 22.45 9.03
C PRO A 49 -9.91 22.96 10.25
N LYS A 50 -8.88 22.20 10.63
CA LYS A 50 -7.97 22.54 11.74
C LYS A 50 -6.60 22.94 11.21
N GLU A 51 -5.91 23.76 11.98
CA GLU A 51 -4.54 24.15 11.73
C GLU A 51 -3.60 23.48 12.73
N ALA A 52 -2.47 22.97 12.25
CA ALA A 52 -1.36 22.47 13.05
C ALA A 52 -0.06 22.60 12.25
N PRO A 53 1.11 22.66 12.89
CA PRO A 53 2.39 22.83 12.20
C PRO A 53 2.69 21.77 11.14
N GLU A 54 2.18 20.57 11.33
CA GLU A 54 2.39 19.45 10.42
C GLU A 54 1.39 19.39 9.26
N ILE A 55 0.33 20.20 9.33
CA ILE A 55 -0.71 20.31 8.28
C ILE A 55 -0.27 21.34 7.27
N ILE A 56 0.05 20.89 6.05
CA ILE A 56 0.38 21.80 4.94
C ILE A 56 -0.85 22.28 4.17
N GLN A 57 -1.95 21.54 4.24
CA GLN A 57 -3.22 21.91 3.64
C GLN A 57 -4.38 21.24 4.36
N ALA A 58 -5.43 22.01 4.63
CA ALA A 58 -6.74 21.51 5.03
C ALA A 58 -7.77 22.08 4.05
N GLU A 59 -8.42 21.22 3.29
CA GLU A 59 -9.35 21.58 2.23
C GLU A 59 -10.73 20.98 2.52
N GLU A 60 -11.73 21.84 2.65
CA GLU A 60 -13.11 21.37 2.66
C GLU A 60 -13.54 21.00 1.24
N LEU A 61 -13.99 19.75 1.06
CA LEU A 61 -14.42 19.25 -0.23
C LEU A 61 -15.82 19.79 -0.58
N SER A 62 -16.04 20.08 -1.85
CA SER A 62 -17.28 20.68 -2.35
C SER A 62 -18.53 19.81 -2.17
N GLN A 63 -18.39 18.53 -1.89
CA GLN A 63 -19.50 17.59 -1.73
C GLN A 63 -19.53 17.05 -0.30
N PRO A 64 -20.50 17.52 0.52
CA PRO A 64 -20.69 16.95 1.85
C PRO A 64 -21.26 15.53 1.78
N ILE A 65 -21.03 14.76 2.84
CA ILE A 65 -21.58 13.40 2.99
C ILE A 65 -22.88 13.49 3.77
N LYS A 66 -23.93 12.84 3.26
CA LYS A 66 -25.22 12.73 3.94
C LYS A 66 -25.28 11.42 4.76
N VAL A 67 -25.61 11.55 6.06
CA VAL A 67 -25.86 10.43 6.95
C VAL A 67 -27.25 10.61 7.53
N GLY A 68 -28.20 9.82 7.07
CA GLY A 68 -29.64 10.05 7.35
C GLY A 68 -30.11 11.36 6.74
N GLU A 69 -30.74 12.23 7.55
CA GLU A 69 -31.21 13.55 7.12
C GLU A 69 -30.17 14.67 7.27
N LYS A 70 -29.05 14.38 7.92
CA LYS A 70 -27.99 15.36 8.18
C LYS A 70 -26.91 15.33 7.09
N SER A 71 -26.38 16.52 6.79
CA SER A 71 -25.27 16.71 5.86
C SER A 71 -24.05 17.18 6.63
N TYR A 72 -22.91 16.53 6.38
CA TYR A 72 -21.66 16.76 7.10
C TYR A 72 -20.57 17.22 6.14
N PRO A 73 -19.80 18.27 6.49
CA PRO A 73 -18.66 18.70 5.70
C PRO A 73 -17.60 17.60 5.66
N VAL A 74 -16.82 17.58 4.61
CA VAL A 74 -15.71 16.63 4.42
C VAL A 74 -14.44 17.44 4.27
N THR A 75 -13.50 17.25 5.18
CA THR A 75 -12.20 17.92 5.16
C THR A 75 -11.10 16.93 4.77
N ARG A 76 -10.34 17.24 3.73
CA ARG A 76 -9.13 16.54 3.35
C ARG A 76 -7.92 17.28 3.87
N TYR A 77 -7.14 16.60 4.70
CA TYR A 77 -5.88 17.08 5.24
C TYR A 77 -4.71 16.52 4.46
N THR A 78 -3.71 17.35 4.22
CA THR A 78 -2.40 16.95 3.70
C THR A 78 -1.34 17.29 4.74
N PHE A 79 -0.58 16.28 5.15
CA PHE A 79 0.47 16.36 6.15
C PHE A 79 1.82 16.16 5.51
N HIS A 80 2.86 16.76 6.10
CA HIS A 80 4.24 16.51 5.76
C HIS A 80 4.98 16.06 7.02
N LEU A 81 5.14 14.75 7.19
CA LEU A 81 5.68 14.15 8.40
C LEU A 81 6.92 13.30 8.11
N PRO A 82 7.89 13.26 9.05
CA PRO A 82 9.07 12.41 8.89
C PRO A 82 8.67 10.94 9.03
N LEU A 83 9.11 10.12 8.07
CA LEU A 83 9.03 8.67 8.14
C LEU A 83 10.44 8.11 8.36
N LYS A 84 10.67 7.43 9.48
CA LYS A 84 11.99 6.94 9.90
C LYS A 84 12.46 5.75 9.08
N ASP A 85 11.54 4.83 8.84
CA ASP A 85 11.75 3.59 8.08
C ASP A 85 10.42 3.13 7.47
N ASP A 86 10.42 2.01 6.75
CA ASP A 86 9.23 1.41 6.12
C ASP A 86 8.49 0.42 7.02
N SER A 87 8.79 0.40 8.32
CA SER A 87 8.12 -0.48 9.27
C SER A 87 6.68 -0.05 9.56
N TYR A 88 5.86 -1.02 9.92
CA TYR A 88 4.49 -0.74 10.39
C TYR A 88 4.49 0.12 11.66
N ALA A 89 5.53 0.02 12.51
CA ALA A 89 5.67 0.84 13.71
C ALA A 89 5.84 2.32 13.36
N SER A 90 6.73 2.65 12.40
CA SER A 90 6.91 4.02 11.93
C SER A 90 5.65 4.59 11.27
N LEU A 91 4.92 3.77 10.51
CA LEU A 91 3.64 4.18 9.92
C LEU A 91 2.56 4.40 10.98
N ALA A 92 2.50 3.56 12.03
CA ALA A 92 1.56 3.71 13.12
C ALA A 92 1.83 4.99 13.94
N GLU A 93 3.10 5.36 14.17
CA GLU A 93 3.45 6.64 14.80
C GLU A 93 2.91 7.83 13.99
N VAL A 94 3.11 7.82 12.67
CA VAL A 94 2.60 8.86 11.77
C VAL A 94 1.07 8.90 11.79
N GLU A 95 0.41 7.76 11.70
CA GLU A 95 -1.04 7.66 11.76
C GLU A 95 -1.59 8.22 13.08
N GLN A 96 -0.96 7.90 14.21
CA GLN A 96 -1.37 8.42 15.52
C GLN A 96 -1.25 9.96 15.58
N ILE A 97 -0.17 10.52 15.03
CA ILE A 97 0.00 11.99 14.96
C ILE A 97 -1.15 12.60 14.14
N ILE A 98 -1.43 12.06 12.96
CA ILE A 98 -2.46 12.56 12.05
C ILE A 98 -3.84 12.49 12.72
N ARG A 99 -4.19 11.35 13.32
CA ARG A 99 -5.46 11.18 14.02
C ARG A 99 -5.60 12.14 15.18
N ASN A 100 -4.54 12.36 15.98
CA ASN A 100 -4.56 13.30 17.09
C ASN A 100 -4.73 14.76 16.62
N ARG A 101 -4.17 15.14 15.47
CA ARG A 101 -4.27 16.50 14.92
C ARG A 101 -5.63 16.78 14.28
N THR A 102 -6.29 15.74 13.78
CA THR A 102 -7.57 15.88 13.05
C THR A 102 -8.79 15.53 13.89
N TRP A 103 -8.61 14.87 15.04
CA TRP A 103 -9.74 14.43 15.87
C TRP A 103 -10.57 15.61 16.37
N ASP A 104 -11.89 15.44 16.30
CA ASP A 104 -12.88 16.38 16.81
C ASP A 104 -14.06 15.65 17.44
N ILE A 105 -14.74 16.28 18.42
CA ILE A 105 -15.89 15.68 19.08
C ILE A 105 -17.09 15.52 18.12
N ASP A 106 -17.19 16.39 17.12
CA ASP A 106 -18.25 16.37 16.11
C ASP A 106 -17.90 15.50 14.91
N GLN A 107 -16.74 14.82 14.94
CA GLN A 107 -16.34 13.91 13.89
C GLN A 107 -17.28 12.71 13.82
N VAL A 108 -17.84 12.48 12.63
CA VAL A 108 -18.78 11.38 12.35
C VAL A 108 -18.07 10.17 11.75
N ASP A 109 -17.05 10.44 10.90
CA ASP A 109 -16.32 9.41 10.18
C ASP A 109 -14.94 9.91 9.74
N SER A 110 -14.10 9.00 9.28
CA SER A 110 -12.78 9.33 8.71
C SER A 110 -12.27 8.22 7.79
N SER A 111 -11.22 8.50 7.04
CA SER A 111 -10.53 7.47 6.26
C SER A 111 -10.04 6.33 7.15
N ASP A 112 -10.27 5.07 6.75
CA ASP A 112 -9.77 3.89 7.45
C ASP A 112 -8.23 3.86 7.45
N LEU A 113 -7.63 4.22 6.31
CA LEU A 113 -6.19 4.18 6.08
C LEU A 113 -5.66 5.54 5.65
N LEU A 114 -4.40 5.80 5.95
CA LEU A 114 -3.65 6.92 5.39
C LEU A 114 -3.40 6.69 3.90
N TRP A 115 -3.64 7.73 3.09
CA TRP A 115 -3.22 7.71 1.70
C TRP A 115 -1.84 8.35 1.57
N TYR A 116 -0.89 7.63 0.98
CA TYR A 116 0.47 8.11 0.68
C TYR A 116 1.08 7.29 -0.46
N ILE A 117 2.17 7.78 -1.03
CA ILE A 117 2.91 7.04 -2.05
C ILE A 117 4.21 6.52 -1.43
N PRO A 118 4.37 5.21 -1.25
CA PRO A 118 5.59 4.64 -0.68
C PRO A 118 6.83 5.11 -1.43
N LYS A 119 7.88 5.50 -0.71
CA LYS A 119 9.17 5.87 -1.32
C LYS A 119 9.90 4.66 -1.87
N GLN A 120 9.72 3.51 -1.21
CA GLN A 120 10.37 2.27 -1.58
C GLN A 120 9.66 1.60 -2.76
N THR A 121 10.45 1.12 -3.73
CA THR A 121 9.97 0.35 -4.88
C THR A 121 10.65 -1.01 -4.93
N ILE A 122 10.03 -1.97 -5.60
CA ILE A 122 10.72 -3.19 -6.00
C ILE A 122 11.83 -2.87 -7.00
N ASN A 123 12.83 -3.75 -7.10
CA ASN A 123 13.70 -3.82 -8.26
C ASN A 123 12.95 -4.60 -9.34
N SER A 124 12.58 -3.94 -10.41
CA SER A 124 11.83 -4.54 -11.50
C SER A 124 12.73 -5.09 -12.60
N GLU A 125 12.14 -5.90 -13.50
CA GLU A 125 12.82 -6.42 -14.69
C GLU A 125 13.32 -5.27 -15.58
N LYS A 126 12.55 -4.17 -15.66
CA LYS A 126 12.93 -2.95 -16.40
C LYS A 126 12.27 -1.73 -15.78
N ALA A 127 13.04 -0.93 -15.04
CA ALA A 127 12.58 0.33 -14.49
C ALA A 127 12.02 1.27 -15.57
N TYR A 128 10.97 1.98 -15.24
CA TYR A 128 10.43 3.03 -16.08
C TYR A 128 10.78 4.41 -15.51
N ASN A 129 11.65 5.13 -16.22
CA ASN A 129 12.11 6.47 -15.85
C ASN A 129 11.62 7.56 -16.81
N GLY A 130 10.65 7.22 -17.67
CA GLY A 130 10.13 8.15 -18.65
C GLY A 130 9.24 9.25 -18.05
N ASN A 131 9.03 10.32 -18.80
CA ASN A 131 8.11 11.39 -18.43
C ASN A 131 6.70 10.82 -18.15
N PRO A 132 5.98 11.32 -17.14
CA PRO A 132 4.66 10.83 -16.75
C PRO A 132 3.55 11.25 -17.71
N VAL A 133 3.76 11.06 -19.01
CA VAL A 133 2.84 11.55 -20.07
C VAL A 133 1.53 10.77 -20.06
N SER A 134 1.56 9.47 -19.79
CA SER A 134 0.32 8.67 -19.72
C SER A 134 0.53 7.35 -19.00
N TRP A 135 -0.27 7.09 -17.98
CA TRP A 135 -0.34 5.80 -17.30
C TRP A 135 -0.78 4.64 -18.24
N ARG A 136 -1.46 4.95 -19.38
CA ARG A 136 -1.87 3.97 -20.38
C ARG A 136 -0.71 3.35 -21.17
N LYS A 137 0.47 3.96 -21.14
CA LYS A 137 1.65 3.52 -21.89
C LYS A 137 2.75 2.94 -20.98
N LEU A 138 2.41 2.57 -19.76
CA LEU A 138 3.37 1.98 -18.83
C LEU A 138 3.80 0.60 -19.28
N PRO A 139 5.10 0.33 -19.36
CA PRO A 139 5.59 -1.01 -19.67
C PRO A 139 5.35 -1.95 -18.48
N MET A 140 4.71 -3.09 -18.71
CA MET A 140 4.41 -4.06 -17.66
C MET A 140 5.67 -4.62 -16.98
N GLN A 141 6.84 -4.55 -17.61
CA GLN A 141 8.12 -4.92 -17.03
C GLN A 141 8.51 -4.08 -15.81
N ALA A 142 8.01 -2.85 -15.68
CA ALA A 142 8.21 -2.01 -14.49
C ALA A 142 7.47 -2.50 -13.24
N PHE A 143 6.51 -3.38 -13.44
CA PHE A 143 5.71 -4.02 -12.38
C PHE A 143 6.19 -5.43 -12.06
N LYS A 144 7.06 -6.04 -12.88
CA LYS A 144 7.53 -7.40 -12.72
C LYS A 144 8.81 -7.45 -11.89
N SER A 145 8.84 -8.29 -10.86
CA SER A 145 10.04 -8.47 -10.03
C SER A 145 11.22 -9.00 -10.86
N LYS A 146 12.41 -8.43 -10.61
CA LYS A 146 13.66 -8.84 -11.28
C LYS A 146 14.14 -10.21 -10.82
N ASN A 147 14.03 -10.49 -9.53
CA ASN A 147 14.58 -11.71 -8.93
C ASN A 147 13.55 -12.83 -8.72
N ILE A 148 12.24 -12.55 -8.92
CA ILE A 148 11.18 -13.54 -8.80
C ILE A 148 10.36 -13.57 -10.10
N ALA A 149 10.58 -14.57 -10.93
CA ALA A 149 10.12 -14.61 -12.31
C ALA A 149 8.58 -14.56 -12.49
N ASN A 150 7.82 -15.02 -11.51
CA ASN A 150 6.35 -15.09 -11.56
C ASN A 150 5.66 -14.16 -10.59
N LEU A 151 6.33 -13.07 -10.18
CA LEU A 151 5.80 -12.06 -9.28
C LEU A 151 5.67 -10.70 -9.98
N TRP A 152 4.48 -10.12 -9.89
CA TRP A 152 4.17 -8.74 -10.31
C TRP A 152 3.66 -7.93 -9.12
N VAL A 153 3.92 -6.63 -9.12
CA VAL A 153 3.44 -5.69 -8.09
C VAL A 153 2.52 -4.67 -8.75
N LEU A 154 1.22 -4.85 -8.55
CA LEU A 154 0.20 -3.91 -9.01
C LEU A 154 -0.03 -2.84 -7.96
N GLY A 155 0.72 -1.75 -8.02
CA GLY A 155 0.57 -0.69 -7.02
C GLY A 155 1.67 0.34 -7.04
N PRO A 156 1.72 1.18 -6.01
CA PRO A 156 2.65 2.30 -5.95
C PRO A 156 4.11 1.86 -5.74
N CYS A 157 4.35 0.62 -5.31
CA CYS A 157 5.70 0.07 -5.16
C CYS A 157 6.32 -0.47 -6.46
N ALA A 158 5.63 -0.37 -7.62
CA ALA A 158 6.23 -0.62 -8.92
C ALA A 158 7.39 0.36 -9.19
N GLU A 159 8.37 -0.04 -10.00
CA GLU A 159 9.55 0.78 -10.31
C GLU A 159 9.23 1.82 -11.40
N ILE A 160 8.41 2.80 -11.02
CA ILE A 160 7.95 3.93 -11.83
C ILE A 160 8.17 5.25 -11.08
N PRO A 161 8.17 6.41 -11.76
CA PRO A 161 8.25 7.73 -11.09
C PRO A 161 7.13 7.91 -10.06
N ARG A 162 7.45 8.55 -8.92
CA ARG A 162 6.50 8.69 -7.79
C ARG A 162 5.23 9.48 -8.15
N GLU A 163 5.36 10.52 -8.99
CA GLU A 163 4.21 11.27 -9.52
C GLU A 163 3.28 10.39 -10.38
N LEU A 164 3.87 9.44 -11.10
CA LEU A 164 3.10 8.49 -11.89
C LEU A 164 2.47 7.42 -11.00
N ALA A 165 3.15 6.98 -9.95
CA ALA A 165 2.60 6.09 -8.93
C ALA A 165 1.35 6.70 -8.29
N ALA A 166 1.37 8.00 -7.96
CA ALA A 166 0.20 8.72 -7.46
C ALA A 166 -0.99 8.70 -8.42
N LYS A 167 -0.74 8.79 -9.72
CA LYS A 167 -1.78 8.68 -10.76
C LYS A 167 -2.32 7.26 -10.89
N VAL A 168 -1.43 6.26 -10.85
CA VAL A 168 -1.78 4.83 -10.93
C VAL A 168 -2.67 4.38 -9.79
N MET A 169 -2.51 4.98 -8.61
CA MET A 169 -3.33 4.68 -7.43
C MET A 169 -4.78 5.20 -7.50
N ARG A 170 -5.11 6.02 -8.48
CA ARG A 170 -6.50 6.49 -8.67
C ARG A 170 -7.37 5.36 -9.24
N PRO A 171 -8.66 5.28 -8.89
CA PRO A 171 -9.52 4.14 -9.24
C PRO A 171 -9.53 3.78 -10.73
N VAL A 172 -9.73 4.75 -11.63
CA VAL A 172 -9.80 4.49 -13.08
C VAL A 172 -8.46 4.01 -13.67
N PRO A 173 -7.31 4.67 -13.40
CA PRO A 173 -6.02 4.14 -13.81
C PRO A 173 -5.70 2.76 -13.23
N ALA A 174 -6.03 2.53 -11.95
CA ALA A 174 -5.77 1.25 -11.28
C ALA A 174 -6.52 0.09 -11.94
N LEU A 175 -7.80 0.28 -12.28
CA LEU A 175 -8.61 -0.71 -13.00
C LEU A 175 -7.99 -1.06 -14.37
N PHE A 176 -7.63 -0.04 -15.15
CA PHE A 176 -7.05 -0.24 -16.47
C PHE A 176 -5.69 -0.94 -16.44
N ILE A 177 -4.81 -0.55 -15.50
CA ILE A 177 -3.51 -1.20 -15.34
C ILE A 177 -3.68 -2.63 -14.82
N GLY A 178 -4.66 -2.87 -13.95
CA GLY A 178 -5.02 -4.20 -13.49
C GLY A 178 -5.45 -5.12 -14.64
N GLU A 179 -6.27 -4.62 -15.57
CA GLU A 179 -6.68 -5.34 -16.79
C GLU A 179 -5.46 -5.67 -17.66
N MET A 180 -4.66 -4.66 -18.02
CA MET A 180 -3.43 -4.86 -18.81
C MET A 180 -2.47 -5.86 -18.17
N MET A 181 -2.31 -5.78 -16.84
CA MET A 181 -1.45 -6.71 -16.10
C MET A 181 -2.03 -8.12 -16.13
N GLY A 182 -3.33 -8.28 -15.88
CA GLY A 182 -4.00 -9.58 -15.94
C GLY A 182 -3.81 -10.26 -17.28
N GLU A 183 -4.03 -9.55 -18.40
CA GLU A 183 -3.79 -10.08 -19.74
C GLU A 183 -2.32 -10.44 -19.99
N THR A 184 -1.40 -9.58 -19.53
CA THR A 184 0.06 -9.82 -19.71
C THR A 184 0.50 -11.03 -18.93
N VAL A 185 0.08 -11.14 -17.67
CA VAL A 185 0.41 -12.29 -16.82
C VAL A 185 -0.20 -13.57 -17.39
N ALA A 186 -1.46 -13.57 -17.78
CA ALA A 186 -2.14 -14.72 -18.36
C ALA A 186 -1.42 -15.25 -19.59
N ARG A 187 -0.95 -14.37 -20.49
CA ARG A 187 -0.16 -14.75 -21.65
C ARG A 187 1.19 -15.35 -21.28
N GLN A 188 1.89 -14.77 -20.30
CA GLN A 188 3.23 -15.23 -19.91
C GLN A 188 3.22 -16.57 -19.17
N ILE A 189 2.14 -16.90 -18.44
CA ILE A 189 2.05 -18.13 -17.66
C ILE A 189 1.31 -19.26 -18.37
N LYS A 190 0.86 -19.06 -19.60
CA LYS A 190 0.05 -20.03 -20.33
C LYS A 190 0.70 -21.41 -20.34
N ASP A 191 1.99 -21.49 -20.67
CA ASP A 191 2.74 -22.73 -20.83
C ASP A 191 3.54 -23.13 -19.58
N ILE A 192 3.42 -22.37 -18.47
CA ILE A 192 4.06 -22.68 -17.20
C ILE A 192 3.22 -23.73 -16.47
N PRO A 193 3.79 -24.88 -16.06
CA PRO A 193 3.04 -25.86 -15.27
C PRO A 193 2.71 -25.32 -13.87
N VAL A 194 1.59 -25.75 -13.32
CA VAL A 194 1.30 -25.49 -11.89
C VAL A 194 2.29 -26.30 -11.06
N PRO A 195 2.95 -25.71 -10.04
CA PRO A 195 3.87 -26.42 -9.18
C PRO A 195 3.21 -27.67 -8.55
N ALA A 196 3.89 -28.79 -8.62
CA ALA A 196 3.37 -30.07 -8.11
C ALA A 196 3.23 -30.06 -6.58
N GLN A 197 4.10 -29.31 -5.89
CA GLN A 197 4.12 -29.20 -4.43
C GLN A 197 4.22 -27.73 -4.00
N ALA A 198 3.53 -27.37 -2.93
CA ALA A 198 3.73 -26.11 -2.22
C ALA A 198 4.46 -26.41 -0.91
N THR A 199 5.65 -25.85 -0.72
CA THR A 199 6.38 -25.90 0.54
C THR A 199 5.96 -24.72 1.41
N VAL A 200 5.38 -24.99 2.56
CA VAL A 200 5.14 -23.97 3.56
C VAL A 200 6.47 -23.71 4.27
N ARG A 201 7.11 -22.57 3.98
CA ARG A 201 8.29 -22.14 4.70
C ARG A 201 7.86 -21.77 6.12
N GLN A 202 8.31 -22.53 7.13
CA GLN A 202 8.17 -22.09 8.51
C GLN A 202 9.15 -20.93 8.72
N LEU A 203 8.61 -19.72 8.89
CA LEU A 203 9.39 -18.60 9.38
C LEU A 203 9.76 -18.93 10.84
N LYS A 204 11.04 -19.13 11.14
CA LYS A 204 11.54 -19.12 12.50
C LYS A 204 11.46 -17.68 12.99
N VAL A 205 10.40 -17.35 13.69
CA VAL A 205 10.31 -16.10 14.42
C VAL A 205 11.19 -16.25 15.67
N ASN A 206 12.27 -15.47 15.77
CA ASN A 206 13.03 -15.39 16.99
C ASN A 206 12.17 -14.71 18.06
N ALA A 207 11.59 -15.49 18.96
CA ALA A 207 10.73 -15.02 20.03
C ALA A 207 11.44 -14.07 21.03
N SER A 208 12.76 -13.96 20.95
CA SER A 208 13.55 -13.09 21.83
C SER A 208 13.33 -11.58 21.60
N ASN A 209 12.76 -11.17 20.48
CA ASN A 209 12.51 -9.75 20.16
C ASN A 209 11.09 -9.28 20.47
N TYR A 210 10.20 -10.17 20.84
CA TYR A 210 8.83 -9.83 21.23
C TYR A 210 8.65 -10.32 22.67
N GLY A 211 8.41 -9.40 23.60
CA GLY A 211 8.23 -9.72 25.01
C GLY A 211 7.35 -10.96 25.24
N GLN A 212 7.55 -11.64 26.33
CA GLN A 212 7.13 -12.99 26.71
C GLN A 212 5.63 -13.35 26.67
N THR A 213 4.82 -12.77 25.82
CA THR A 213 3.42 -13.14 25.68
C THR A 213 3.20 -13.90 24.37
N GLY A 214 3.21 -15.23 24.47
CA GLY A 214 2.94 -16.14 23.33
C GLY A 214 1.60 -15.91 22.60
N GLU A 215 0.69 -15.13 23.17
CA GLU A 215 -0.57 -14.74 22.56
C GLU A 215 -0.42 -13.72 21.43
N LEU A 216 0.54 -12.77 21.53
CA LEU A 216 0.81 -11.79 20.48
C LEU A 216 1.38 -12.43 19.21
N LEU A 217 2.14 -13.51 19.33
CA LEU A 217 2.67 -14.26 18.19
C LEU A 217 1.57 -15.00 17.40
N SER A 218 0.49 -15.41 18.07
CA SER A 218 -0.64 -16.04 17.39
C SER A 218 -1.49 -15.02 16.63
N LEU A 219 -1.60 -13.78 17.11
CA LEU A 219 -2.36 -12.70 16.48
C LEU A 219 -1.64 -12.11 15.26
N SER A 220 -0.32 -11.95 15.31
CA SER A 220 0.44 -11.43 14.17
C SER A 220 0.49 -12.39 12.96
N LEU A 221 0.25 -13.68 13.19
CA LEU A 221 0.17 -14.70 12.15
C LEU A 221 -1.24 -14.85 11.53
N ILE A 222 -2.23 -14.16 12.09
CA ILE A 222 -3.63 -14.20 11.62
C ILE A 222 -3.90 -13.10 10.56
N HIS A 223 -3.03 -12.09 10.44
CA HIS A 223 -3.20 -10.97 9.53
C HIS A 223 -2.32 -11.01 8.27
N ILE A 224 -1.76 -12.16 7.93
CA ILE A 224 -1.02 -12.39 6.68
C ILE A 224 -1.76 -13.43 5.83
#